data_29e3efe51f3c6018716dc1c0f81f58bc
#
_entry.id   29e3efe51f3c6018716dc1c0f81f58bc
#
_cell.length_a   1.000
_cell.length_b   1.000
_cell.length_c   1.000
_cell.angle_alpha   90.00
_cell.angle_beta   90.00
_cell.angle_gamma   90.00
#
_symmetry.space_group_name_H-M   'P 1'
#
loop_
_entity.id
_entity.type
_entity.pdbx_description
1 polymer ?
#
loop_
_entity_poly.entity_id
_entity_poly.type
_entity_poly.pdbx_seq_one_letter_code
_entity_poly.pdbx_strand_id
1 'polypeptide(L)'
;SSKVESLAYAETADGMVKGYLVVWNPADADRMARILPALRASFRAVGDKALDPGLVPMEDAARAGMLSGLETRRAERSASGLFVDAKGSVVTALSNVAACGRVTLGAETVAEVVAQDEASGLALLAPKAPLAPTAFAALSTASPRPGSEVSVAGYSYGERQPGATLTFGSFDAAEG
;
A
#
# COMPACT_ATOMS: atom_id res chain seq x y z
N SER A 1 -23.60 22.99 -8.33
CA SER A 1 -22.58 23.12 -9.40
C SER A 1 -21.47 24.02 -8.86
N SER A 2 -20.32 23.43 -8.58
CA SER A 2 -19.12 24.19 -8.19
C SER A 2 -18.58 24.91 -9.42
N LYS A 3 -18.43 26.23 -9.35
CA LYS A 3 -17.74 27.00 -10.38
C LYS A 3 -16.24 26.74 -10.23
N VAL A 4 -15.56 26.51 -11.34
CA VAL A 4 -14.10 26.43 -11.42
C VAL A 4 -13.62 27.41 -12.48
N GLU A 5 -12.43 27.94 -12.32
CA GLU A 5 -11.72 28.72 -13.32
C GLU A 5 -10.66 27.84 -13.97
N SER A 6 -10.34 28.11 -15.22
CA SER A 6 -9.32 27.35 -15.93
C SER A 6 -8.54 28.24 -16.91
N LEU A 7 -7.27 27.87 -17.14
CA LEU A 7 -6.41 28.47 -18.15
C LEU A 7 -5.75 27.35 -18.94
N ALA A 8 -5.92 27.42 -20.26
CA ALA A 8 -5.19 26.57 -21.19
C ALA A 8 -4.07 27.38 -21.85
N TYR A 9 -2.89 26.81 -21.94
CA TYR A 9 -1.77 27.33 -22.67
C TYR A 9 -1.23 26.26 -23.63
N ALA A 10 -0.97 26.63 -24.86
CA ALA A 10 -0.37 25.75 -25.85
C ALA A 10 0.59 26.52 -26.74
N GLU A 11 1.66 25.84 -27.13
CA GLU A 11 2.61 26.32 -28.15
C GLU A 11 2.88 25.23 -29.17
N THR A 12 3.28 25.64 -30.35
CA THR A 12 3.69 24.76 -31.45
C THR A 12 5.21 24.70 -31.48
N ALA A 13 5.77 23.50 -31.36
CA ALA A 13 7.19 23.23 -31.48
C ALA A 13 7.38 21.94 -32.29
N ASP A 14 8.28 21.96 -33.29
CA ASP A 14 8.64 20.78 -34.09
C ASP A 14 7.45 20.07 -34.75
N GLY A 15 6.44 20.80 -35.17
CA GLY A 15 5.23 20.25 -35.80
C GLY A 15 4.24 19.62 -34.82
N MET A 16 4.48 19.73 -33.53
CA MET A 16 3.61 19.26 -32.47
C MET A 16 3.05 20.42 -31.64
N VAL A 17 1.86 20.23 -31.09
CA VAL A 17 1.28 21.17 -30.14
C VAL A 17 1.48 20.61 -28.73
N LYS A 18 2.14 21.38 -27.89
CA LYS A 18 2.37 21.03 -26.48
C LYS A 18 1.85 22.14 -25.58
N GLY A 19 1.28 21.76 -24.45
CA GLY A 19 0.67 22.75 -23.57
C GLY A 19 0.29 22.16 -22.22
N TYR A 20 -0.39 22.98 -21.44
CA TYR A 20 -0.94 22.58 -20.13
C TYR A 20 -2.31 23.20 -19.93
N LEU A 21 -3.11 22.55 -19.10
CA LEU A 21 -4.38 23.05 -18.59
C LEU A 21 -4.27 23.14 -17.06
N VAL A 22 -4.57 24.31 -16.52
CA VAL A 22 -4.65 24.54 -15.08
C VAL A 22 -6.10 24.82 -14.72
N VAL A 23 -6.60 24.15 -13.70
CA VAL A 23 -7.96 24.33 -13.18
C VAL A 23 -7.88 24.64 -11.69
N TRP A 24 -8.63 25.66 -11.22
CA TRP A 24 -8.60 26.05 -9.80
C TRP A 24 -9.95 26.51 -9.30
N ASN A 25 -10.09 26.57 -7.99
CA ASN A 25 -11.27 27.14 -7.36
C ASN A 25 -11.21 28.68 -7.44
N PRO A 26 -12.32 29.38 -7.73
CA PRO A 26 -12.36 30.85 -7.73
C PRO A 26 -11.81 31.50 -6.42
N ALA A 27 -11.89 30.81 -5.30
CA ALA A 27 -11.31 31.28 -4.05
C ALA A 27 -9.76 31.40 -4.08
N ASP A 28 -9.11 30.71 -5.01
CA ASP A 28 -7.65 30.73 -5.18
C ASP A 28 -7.18 31.72 -6.28
N ALA A 29 -8.07 32.55 -6.84
CA ALA A 29 -7.79 33.43 -7.98
C ALA A 29 -6.57 34.33 -7.73
N ASP A 30 -6.45 34.97 -6.58
CA ASP A 30 -5.32 35.84 -6.22
C ASP A 30 -3.99 35.10 -6.14
N ARG A 31 -4.02 33.86 -5.67
CA ARG A 31 -2.86 32.98 -5.64
C ARG A 31 -2.46 32.59 -7.06
N MET A 32 -3.43 32.22 -7.88
CA MET A 32 -3.21 31.81 -9.26
C MET A 32 -2.71 32.96 -10.14
N ALA A 33 -3.20 34.18 -9.91
CA ALA A 33 -2.70 35.35 -10.62
C ALA A 33 -1.18 35.56 -10.46
N ARG A 34 -0.61 35.17 -9.29
CA ARG A 34 0.85 35.22 -9.04
C ARG A 34 1.60 34.02 -9.65
N ILE A 35 0.99 32.85 -9.69
CA ILE A 35 1.63 31.61 -10.12
C ILE A 35 1.62 31.45 -11.64
N LEU A 36 0.52 31.80 -12.31
CA LEU A 36 0.34 31.57 -13.75
C LEU A 36 1.44 32.23 -14.61
N PRO A 37 1.92 33.47 -14.34
CA PRO A 37 3.02 34.05 -15.12
C PRO A 37 4.33 33.27 -14.98
N ALA A 38 4.65 32.79 -13.78
CA ALA A 38 5.85 31.99 -13.52
C ALA A 38 5.74 30.61 -14.19
N LEU A 39 4.56 29.96 -14.13
CA LEU A 39 4.31 28.72 -14.79
C LEU A 39 4.50 28.84 -16.30
N ARG A 40 3.94 29.90 -16.92
CA ARG A 40 4.11 30.17 -18.34
C ARG A 40 5.57 30.42 -18.73
N ALA A 41 6.30 31.19 -17.92
CA ALA A 41 7.71 31.50 -18.17
C ALA A 41 8.62 30.29 -18.03
N SER A 42 8.26 29.34 -17.16
CA SER A 42 9.03 28.12 -16.91
C SER A 42 8.65 26.96 -17.85
N PHE A 43 7.53 27.06 -18.56
CA PHE A 43 7.11 25.99 -19.47
C PHE A 43 8.14 25.76 -20.56
N ARG A 44 8.46 24.50 -20.80
CA ARG A 44 9.31 24.04 -21.90
C ARG A 44 8.71 22.81 -22.52
N ALA A 45 8.50 22.83 -23.79
CA ALA A 45 8.11 21.66 -24.57
C ALA A 45 9.27 20.66 -24.63
N VAL A 46 9.20 19.56 -23.91
CA VAL A 46 10.26 18.54 -23.81
C VAL A 46 9.85 17.27 -24.54
N GLY A 47 10.82 16.64 -25.20
CA GLY A 47 10.62 15.38 -25.92
C GLY A 47 9.98 15.54 -27.28
N ASP A 48 10.15 14.52 -28.10
CA ASP A 48 9.71 14.42 -29.50
C ASP A 48 8.39 13.68 -29.67
N LYS A 49 7.82 13.14 -28.56
CA LYS A 49 6.57 12.39 -28.57
C LYS A 49 5.48 13.17 -27.86
N ALA A 50 4.28 13.16 -28.44
CA ALA A 50 3.07 13.55 -27.71
C ALA A 50 2.89 12.61 -26.51
N LEU A 51 2.40 13.16 -25.40
CA LEU A 51 1.93 12.32 -24.32
C LEU A 51 0.86 11.38 -24.86
N ASP A 52 0.98 10.09 -24.53
CA ASP A 52 0.00 9.08 -24.91
C ASP A 52 -1.40 9.54 -24.42
N PRO A 53 -2.37 9.72 -25.34
CA PRO A 53 -3.74 10.05 -24.93
C PRO A 53 -4.44 8.92 -24.17
N GLY A 54 -3.80 7.77 -24.07
CA GLY A 54 -4.26 6.59 -23.33
C GLY A 54 -4.08 6.65 -21.82
N LEU A 55 -4.21 7.82 -21.20
CA LEU A 55 -4.46 7.87 -19.78
C LEU A 55 -5.79 7.16 -19.54
N VAL A 56 -5.70 5.89 -19.19
CA VAL A 56 -6.84 5.12 -18.65
C VAL A 56 -7.51 6.00 -17.60
N PRO A 57 -8.84 6.21 -17.65
CA PRO A 57 -9.54 6.97 -16.65
C PRO A 57 -9.15 6.42 -15.27
N MET A 58 -8.35 7.17 -14.52
CA MET A 58 -8.01 6.77 -13.16
C MET A 58 -9.25 6.91 -12.29
N GLU A 59 -9.48 5.89 -11.49
CA GLU A 59 -10.44 5.93 -10.39
C GLU A 59 -10.23 7.21 -9.54
N ASP A 60 -11.31 7.81 -9.06
CA ASP A 60 -11.23 9.07 -8.30
C ASP A 60 -10.31 8.99 -7.09
N ALA A 61 -10.19 7.81 -6.46
CA ALA A 61 -9.27 7.57 -5.35
C ALA A 61 -7.79 7.63 -5.77
N ALA A 62 -7.45 7.10 -6.96
CA ALA A 62 -6.08 7.15 -7.48
C ALA A 62 -5.71 8.58 -7.89
N ARG A 63 -6.67 9.33 -8.46
CA ARG A 63 -6.51 10.74 -8.82
C ARG A 63 -6.31 11.62 -7.58
N ALA A 64 -7.07 11.38 -6.52
CA ALA A 64 -6.91 12.08 -5.24
C ALA A 64 -5.55 11.79 -4.59
N GLY A 65 -5.06 10.55 -4.69
CA GLY A 65 -3.73 10.15 -4.21
C GLY A 65 -2.59 10.87 -4.94
N MET A 66 -2.69 11.04 -6.26
CA MET A 66 -1.69 11.77 -7.05
C MET A 66 -1.68 13.27 -6.73
N LEU A 67 -2.85 13.87 -6.50
CA LEU A 67 -2.96 15.30 -6.18
C LEU A 67 -2.41 15.62 -4.77
N SER A 68 -2.44 14.67 -3.85
CA SER A 68 -1.90 14.84 -2.49
C SER A 68 -0.42 14.52 -2.39
N GLY A 69 0.22 14.01 -3.43
CA GLY A 69 1.60 13.51 -3.39
C GLY A 69 1.79 12.27 -2.51
N LEU A 70 0.70 11.72 -2.02
CA LEU A 70 0.66 10.51 -1.22
C LEU A 70 0.13 9.38 -2.10
N GLU A 71 1.01 8.63 -2.71
CA GLU A 71 0.66 7.34 -3.30
C GLU A 71 0.41 6.34 -2.14
N THR A 72 -0.70 6.49 -1.44
CA THR A 72 -1.15 5.49 -0.48
C THR A 72 -1.67 4.29 -1.27
N ARG A 73 -0.80 3.34 -1.56
CA ARG A 73 -1.23 2.04 -2.05
C ARG A 73 -1.98 1.35 -0.92
N ARG A 74 -3.28 1.35 -1.04
CA ARG A 74 -4.12 0.59 -0.11
C ARG A 74 -3.87 -0.89 -0.34
N ALA A 75 -3.60 -1.64 0.74
CA ALA A 75 -3.53 -3.08 0.66
C ALA A 75 -4.91 -3.62 0.22
N GLU A 76 -4.91 -4.47 -0.78
CA GLU A 76 -6.12 -5.16 -1.25
C GLU A 76 -6.61 -6.16 -0.19
N ARG A 77 -5.67 -6.69 0.58
CA ARG A 77 -5.91 -7.64 1.67
C ARG A 77 -4.89 -7.42 2.78
N SER A 78 -5.35 -7.38 4.01
CA SER A 78 -4.51 -7.32 5.21
C SER A 78 -4.80 -8.52 6.10
N ALA A 79 -3.77 -9.10 6.69
CA ALA A 79 -3.87 -10.29 7.50
C ALA A 79 -2.78 -10.32 8.57
N SER A 80 -2.97 -11.18 9.57
CA SER A 80 -1.98 -11.39 10.62
C SER A 80 -0.81 -12.24 10.14
N GLY A 81 0.39 -11.90 10.60
CA GLY A 81 1.58 -12.70 10.48
C GLY A 81 2.35 -12.69 11.81
N LEU A 82 3.18 -13.70 12.01
CA LEU A 82 3.96 -13.90 13.22
C LEU A 82 5.45 -13.87 12.88
N PHE A 83 6.21 -12.96 13.50
CA PHE A 83 7.67 -13.00 13.40
C PHE A 83 8.21 -14.27 14.07
N VAL A 84 9.07 -14.98 13.37
CA VAL A 84 9.64 -16.27 13.82
C VAL A 84 11.14 -16.24 14.01
N ASP A 85 11.81 -15.16 13.63
CA ASP A 85 13.24 -14.98 13.86
C ASP A 85 13.61 -13.50 14.03
N ALA A 86 14.84 -13.27 14.45
CA ALA A 86 15.42 -11.94 14.63
C ALA A 86 15.68 -11.17 13.31
N LYS A 87 15.63 -11.86 12.16
CA LYS A 87 15.82 -11.23 10.83
C LYS A 87 14.54 -10.68 10.26
N GLY A 88 13.41 -10.95 10.93
CA GLY A 88 12.10 -10.48 10.52
C GLY A 88 11.36 -11.41 9.57
N SER A 89 11.72 -12.69 9.54
CA SER A 89 10.92 -13.70 8.84
C SER A 89 9.56 -13.83 9.51
N VAL A 90 8.52 -13.99 8.68
CA VAL A 90 7.12 -14.02 9.12
C VAL A 90 6.44 -15.28 8.62
N VAL A 91 5.74 -15.97 9.49
CA VAL A 91 4.79 -17.04 9.14
C VAL A 91 3.39 -16.46 9.09
N THR A 92 2.65 -16.82 8.06
CA THR A 92 1.24 -16.46 7.87
C THR A 92 0.47 -17.60 7.21
N ALA A 93 -0.85 -17.52 7.17
CA ALA A 93 -1.63 -18.50 6.42
C ALA A 93 -1.37 -18.36 4.91
N LEU A 94 -1.25 -19.48 4.21
CA LEU A 94 -1.02 -19.53 2.77
C LEU A 94 -2.08 -18.74 1.98
N SER A 95 -3.33 -18.81 2.41
CA SER A 95 -4.45 -18.07 1.81
C SER A 95 -4.26 -16.55 1.82
N ASN A 96 -3.47 -16.01 2.76
CA ASN A 96 -3.22 -14.58 2.87
C ASN A 96 -2.30 -14.05 1.77
N VAL A 97 -1.46 -14.90 1.22
CA VAL A 97 -0.46 -14.53 0.20
C VAL A 97 -0.75 -15.13 -1.17
N ALA A 98 -1.72 -16.04 -1.27
CA ALA A 98 -2.11 -16.65 -2.52
C ALA A 98 -2.56 -15.59 -3.54
N ALA A 99 -2.02 -15.67 -4.76
CA ALA A 99 -2.30 -14.74 -5.86
C ALA A 99 -1.96 -13.25 -5.59
N CYS A 100 -1.16 -12.96 -4.54
CA CYS A 100 -0.70 -11.61 -4.29
C CYS A 100 0.47 -11.26 -5.22
N GLY A 101 0.34 -10.19 -6.01
CA GLY A 101 1.46 -9.66 -6.82
C GLY A 101 2.55 -9.00 -5.98
N ARG A 102 2.22 -8.53 -4.78
CA ARG A 102 3.14 -7.90 -3.84
C ARG A 102 2.67 -8.14 -2.41
N VAL A 103 3.60 -8.51 -1.55
CA VAL A 103 3.37 -8.66 -0.11
C VAL A 103 4.22 -7.64 0.64
N THR A 104 3.66 -7.00 1.66
CA THR A 104 4.38 -6.09 2.55
C THR A 104 4.17 -6.48 4.01
N LEU A 105 5.20 -6.29 4.83
CA LEU A 105 5.15 -6.39 6.28
C LEU A 105 5.00 -4.97 6.84
N GLY A 106 3.90 -4.71 7.51
CA GLY A 106 3.52 -3.34 7.86
C GLY A 106 3.27 -2.48 6.60
N ALA A 107 3.48 -1.18 6.70
CA ALA A 107 3.15 -0.24 5.62
C ALA A 107 4.13 -0.27 4.44
N GLU A 108 5.42 -0.56 4.67
CA GLU A 108 6.46 -0.24 3.69
C GLU A 108 7.39 -1.41 3.33
N THR A 109 7.62 -2.36 4.22
CA THR A 109 8.63 -3.39 4.00
C THR A 109 8.13 -4.47 3.06
N VAL A 110 8.68 -4.52 1.85
CA VAL A 110 8.38 -5.57 0.88
C VAL A 110 8.94 -6.90 1.37
N ALA A 111 8.15 -7.96 1.23
CA ALA A 111 8.53 -9.32 1.56
C ALA A 111 8.32 -10.26 0.37
N GLU A 112 9.08 -11.34 0.35
CA GLU A 112 8.96 -12.44 -0.61
C GLU A 112 8.49 -13.70 0.10
N VAL A 113 7.68 -14.49 -0.59
CA VAL A 113 7.30 -15.82 -0.14
C VAL A 113 8.49 -16.75 -0.42
N VAL A 114 9.16 -17.23 0.61
CA VAL A 114 10.37 -18.09 0.49
C VAL A 114 10.07 -19.57 0.67
N ALA A 115 8.95 -19.91 1.33
CA ALA A 115 8.46 -21.26 1.46
C ALA A 115 6.93 -21.28 1.58
N GLN A 116 6.33 -22.38 1.12
CA GLN A 116 4.90 -22.63 1.23
C GLN A 116 4.70 -24.11 1.55
N ASP A 117 3.73 -24.40 2.39
CA ASP A 117 3.33 -25.76 2.70
C ASP A 117 1.80 -25.86 2.62
N GLU A 118 1.31 -26.57 1.62
CA GLU A 118 -0.13 -26.76 1.38
C GLU A 118 -0.77 -27.66 2.46
N ALA A 119 -0.01 -28.60 3.01
CA ALA A 119 -0.52 -29.53 4.00
C ALA A 119 -0.86 -28.83 5.32
N SER A 120 -0.03 -27.89 5.77
CA SER A 120 -0.29 -27.07 6.94
C SER A 120 -1.04 -25.77 6.63
N GLY A 121 -1.17 -25.41 5.35
CA GLY A 121 -1.75 -24.13 4.94
C GLY A 121 -0.94 -22.91 5.33
N LEU A 122 0.37 -23.04 5.49
CA LEU A 122 1.27 -21.98 5.95
C LEU A 122 2.21 -21.49 4.83
N ALA A 123 2.60 -20.24 4.95
CA ALA A 123 3.61 -19.60 4.12
C ALA A 123 4.66 -18.89 4.98
N LEU A 124 5.93 -18.96 4.58
CA LEU A 124 7.04 -18.23 5.18
C LEU A 124 7.42 -17.05 4.28
N LEU A 125 7.48 -15.89 4.87
CA LEU A 125 7.85 -14.63 4.22
C LEU A 125 9.22 -14.17 4.70
N ALA A 126 10.06 -13.68 3.80
CA ALA A 126 11.30 -13.00 4.15
C ALA A 126 11.25 -11.54 3.70
N PRO A 127 11.60 -10.57 4.56
CA PRO A 127 11.67 -9.16 4.19
C PRO A 127 12.84 -8.93 3.22
N LYS A 128 12.63 -8.11 2.18
CA LYS A 128 13.72 -7.70 1.26
C LYS A 128 14.73 -6.76 1.89
N ALA A 129 14.29 -5.96 2.85
CA ALA A 129 15.14 -5.12 3.65
C ALA A 129 15.19 -5.67 5.08
N PRO A 130 16.35 -5.60 5.77
CA PRO A 130 16.48 -6.11 7.13
C PRO A 130 15.42 -5.48 8.05
N LEU A 131 14.67 -6.34 8.73
CA LEU A 131 13.78 -5.95 9.82
C LEU A 131 14.39 -6.45 11.12
N ALA A 132 14.32 -5.60 12.16
CA ALA A 132 14.72 -5.98 13.51
C ALA A 132 13.45 -5.94 14.40
N PRO A 133 12.66 -7.02 14.41
CA PRO A 133 11.46 -7.05 15.25
C PRO A 133 11.87 -7.00 16.72
N THR A 134 11.11 -6.25 17.52
CA THR A 134 11.35 -6.15 18.98
C THR A 134 11.14 -7.48 19.71
N ALA A 135 10.35 -8.37 19.12
CA ALA A 135 10.10 -9.70 19.61
C ALA A 135 9.73 -10.64 18.45
N PHE A 136 10.04 -11.91 18.59
CA PHE A 136 9.61 -12.98 17.69
C PHE A 136 9.21 -14.21 18.50
N ALA A 137 8.37 -15.06 17.93
CA ALA A 137 7.87 -16.24 18.61
C ALA A 137 8.91 -17.36 18.64
N ALA A 138 9.04 -18.00 19.78
CA ALA A 138 9.72 -19.29 19.89
C ALA A 138 8.68 -20.37 19.56
N LEU A 139 8.92 -21.14 18.50
CA LEU A 139 8.07 -22.24 18.12
C LEU A 139 8.25 -23.42 19.08
N SER A 140 7.15 -23.89 19.68
CA SER A 140 7.16 -25.08 20.53
C SER A 140 7.06 -26.34 19.68
N THR A 141 7.84 -27.34 20.01
CA THR A 141 7.72 -28.70 19.45
C THR A 141 6.70 -29.57 20.18
N ALA A 142 6.24 -29.10 21.35
CA ALA A 142 5.26 -29.82 22.16
C ALA A 142 3.85 -29.24 21.90
N SER A 143 2.89 -30.10 21.68
CA SER A 143 1.48 -29.69 21.61
C SER A 143 1.00 -29.25 23.00
N PRO A 144 0.15 -28.22 23.07
CA PRO A 144 -0.49 -27.83 24.31
C PRO A 144 -1.37 -28.97 24.83
N ARG A 145 -1.53 -29.04 26.15
CA ARG A 145 -2.42 -30.04 26.78
C ARG A 145 -3.86 -29.57 26.66
N PRO A 146 -4.82 -30.48 26.41
CA PRO A 146 -6.24 -30.15 26.52
C PRO A 146 -6.55 -29.51 27.88
N GLY A 147 -7.37 -28.44 27.89
CA GLY A 147 -7.70 -27.65 29.04
C GLY A 147 -6.66 -26.62 29.49
N SER A 148 -5.47 -26.53 28.83
CA SER A 148 -4.51 -25.46 29.14
C SER A 148 -5.00 -24.10 28.69
N GLU A 149 -4.72 -23.06 29.50
CA GLU A 149 -5.00 -21.68 29.09
C GLU A 149 -4.11 -21.28 27.91
N VAL A 150 -4.71 -20.68 26.89
CA VAL A 150 -4.04 -20.18 25.71
C VAL A 150 -4.49 -18.76 25.42
N SER A 151 -3.61 -18.02 24.74
CA SER A 151 -3.96 -16.71 24.18
C SER A 151 -3.67 -16.69 22.70
N VAL A 152 -4.59 -16.08 21.94
CA VAL A 152 -4.44 -15.87 20.51
C VAL A 152 -4.25 -14.40 20.27
N ALA A 153 -3.15 -14.04 19.62
CA ALA A 153 -2.84 -12.67 19.22
C ALA A 153 -2.99 -12.51 17.70
N GLY A 154 -3.63 -11.45 17.26
CA GLY A 154 -3.79 -11.19 15.85
C GLY A 154 -4.50 -9.87 15.58
N TYR A 155 -4.48 -9.45 14.32
CA TYR A 155 -5.24 -8.30 13.85
C TYR A 155 -6.63 -8.74 13.42
N SER A 156 -7.61 -8.53 14.30
CA SER A 156 -9.01 -8.78 13.99
C SER A 156 -9.55 -7.62 13.14
N TYR A 157 -10.41 -7.93 12.18
CA TYR A 157 -11.09 -6.94 11.33
C TYR A 157 -10.16 -6.13 10.37
N GLY A 158 -9.01 -6.69 9.99
CA GLY A 158 -8.09 -6.05 9.05
C GLY A 158 -7.48 -4.76 9.61
N GLU A 159 -7.30 -3.74 8.76
CA GLU A 159 -6.65 -2.47 9.11
C GLU A 159 -7.45 -1.55 10.06
N ARG A 160 -8.62 -1.98 10.52
CA ARG A 160 -9.48 -1.15 11.37
C ARG A 160 -8.98 -1.02 12.81
N GLN A 161 -7.97 -1.82 13.18
CA GLN A 161 -7.41 -1.77 14.53
C GLN A 161 -5.94 -1.37 14.48
N PRO A 162 -5.52 -0.42 15.33
CA PRO A 162 -4.15 0.07 15.36
C PRO A 162 -3.15 -0.91 15.97
N GLY A 163 -3.60 -2.02 16.52
CA GLY A 163 -2.76 -3.03 17.16
C GLY A 163 -3.39 -4.42 17.16
N ALA A 164 -2.57 -5.43 17.44
CA ALA A 164 -3.04 -6.79 17.62
C ALA A 164 -3.93 -6.90 18.85
N THR A 165 -5.01 -7.66 18.75
CA THR A 165 -5.87 -8.02 19.87
C THR A 165 -5.44 -9.34 20.46
N LEU A 166 -5.56 -9.48 21.79
CA LEU A 166 -5.37 -10.72 22.51
C LEU A 166 -6.73 -11.29 22.90
N THR A 167 -6.96 -12.54 22.53
CA THR A 167 -8.13 -13.32 22.98
C THR A 167 -7.64 -14.47 23.84
N PHE A 168 -8.25 -14.67 24.99
CA PHE A 168 -7.92 -15.72 25.93
C PHE A 168 -8.94 -16.84 25.86
N GLY A 169 -8.49 -18.06 26.03
CA GLY A 169 -9.35 -19.23 26.02
C GLY A 169 -8.62 -20.48 26.55
N SER A 170 -9.26 -21.60 26.46
CA SER A 170 -8.67 -22.91 26.76
C SER A 170 -8.48 -23.71 25.48
N PHE A 171 -7.40 -24.46 25.41
CA PHE A 171 -7.13 -25.39 24.33
C PHE A 171 -7.92 -26.66 24.52
N ASP A 172 -8.84 -26.97 23.64
CA ASP A 172 -9.68 -28.17 23.76
C ASP A 172 -9.04 -29.42 23.17
N ALA A 173 -8.75 -29.39 21.85
CA ALA A 173 -8.04 -30.47 21.16
C ALA A 173 -7.57 -29.94 19.80
N ALA A 174 -6.49 -30.51 19.26
CA ALA A 174 -6.18 -30.38 17.83
C ALA A 174 -6.98 -31.46 17.10
N GLU A 175 -7.97 -31.07 16.30
CA GLU A 175 -8.52 -31.98 15.29
C GLU A 175 -7.47 -32.14 14.18
N GLY A 176 -7.00 -33.38 14.01
CA GLY A 176 -6.02 -33.75 13.00
C GLY A 176 -6.66 -34.06 11.65
#